data_ebf58c91fc562dd52fae9385c095ec93
#
_entry.id   ebf58c91fc562dd52fae9385c095ec93
#
_cell.length_a   1.000
_cell.length_b   1.000
_cell.length_c   1.000
_cell.angle_alpha   90.00
_cell.angle_beta   90.00
_cell.angle_gamma   90.00
#
_symmetry.space_group_name_H-M   'P 1'
#
loop_
_entity.id
_entity.type
_entity.pdbx_description
1 polymer ?
#
loop_
_entity_poly.entity_id
_entity_poly.type
_entity_poly.pdbx_seq_one_letter_code
_entity_poly.pdbx_strand_id
1 'polypeptide(L)'
;HSTSRRQRQMCIRDRYVDGKPGVKVFSCMEVNDANPLNNLSFTLKSNGKSLVDCLIIFSANINYNAETGRVYIFNNENVQALLDKREHYLKPLQDRGMKIILGLLGNHDRSGIANMAKETAQAFALEVKAMCDAYQLDGIFIDDEYSNYERENITPGFVLPSSEAAARLCYEVKKIQPDKWVIAYAYARTYGLPAVDGVQSGDFVDYALHDYGGSSDLSEAFPGMPRANMGLFSQEFTGRSFAPESFLKKMRTDGYLSHMIFALDPYRNNFDTDQMTAMQRMARAFYDDELVFDGIKYPKDWK
;
A
#
# COMPACT_ATOMS: atom_id res chain seq x y z
N HIS A 1 -19.46 24.58 1.02
CA HIS A 1 -18.69 23.59 0.23
C HIS A 1 -17.15 23.80 0.25
N SER A 2 -16.64 24.95 0.74
CA SER A 2 -15.17 25.22 0.79
C SER A 2 -14.47 24.71 2.06
N THR A 3 -15.21 24.45 3.12
CA THR A 3 -14.69 23.96 4.42
C THR A 3 -14.20 22.52 4.37
N SER A 4 -14.77 21.68 3.50
CA SER A 4 -14.39 20.26 3.35
C SER A 4 -12.96 20.07 2.81
N ARG A 5 -12.51 20.90 1.84
CA ARG A 5 -11.14 20.80 1.26
C ARG A 5 -10.06 21.25 2.26
N ARG A 6 -10.30 22.31 3.02
CA ARG A 6 -9.35 22.80 4.04
C ARG A 6 -9.25 21.84 5.22
N GLN A 7 -10.36 21.26 5.67
CA GLN A 7 -10.34 20.23 6.72
C GLN A 7 -9.66 18.92 6.25
N ARG A 8 -9.88 18.48 4.99
CA ARG A 8 -9.16 17.32 4.43
C ARG A 8 -7.66 17.57 4.29
N GLN A 9 -7.24 18.77 3.87
CA GLN A 9 -5.81 19.12 3.81
C GLN A 9 -5.18 19.22 5.21
N MET A 10 -5.90 19.65 6.24
CA MET A 10 -5.41 19.64 7.63
C MET A 10 -5.31 18.21 8.18
N CYS A 11 -6.30 17.34 7.93
CA CYS A 11 -6.24 15.93 8.35
C CYS A 11 -5.12 15.12 7.66
N ILE A 12 -4.73 15.48 6.44
CA ILE A 12 -3.62 14.83 5.74
C ILE A 12 -2.26 15.26 6.32
N ARG A 13 -2.13 16.48 6.82
CA ARG A 13 -0.87 16.98 7.40
C ARG A 13 -0.49 16.38 8.75
N ASP A 14 -1.46 15.90 9.52
CA ASP A 14 -1.24 15.48 10.92
C ASP A 14 -0.94 13.99 11.11
N ARG A 15 -0.77 13.20 10.01
CA ARG A 15 -0.71 11.74 10.09
C ARG A 15 0.60 11.11 9.62
N TYR A 16 1.68 11.86 9.61
CA TYR A 16 3.00 11.34 9.24
C TYR A 16 3.85 11.04 10.46
N VAL A 17 4.93 10.29 10.26
CA VAL A 17 6.03 10.26 11.22
C VAL A 17 6.34 11.71 11.56
N ASP A 18 5.96 12.12 12.75
CA ASP A 18 5.90 13.52 13.16
C ASP A 18 7.25 14.21 12.92
N GLY A 19 7.23 15.26 12.09
CA GLY A 19 8.42 16.06 11.80
C GLY A 19 9.41 15.47 10.80
N LYS A 20 9.01 14.45 10.02
CA LYS A 20 9.79 13.97 8.86
C LYS A 20 9.29 14.66 7.59
N PRO A 21 10.00 15.67 7.06
CA PRO A 21 9.65 16.30 5.79
C PRO A 21 10.04 15.44 4.61
N GLY A 22 9.44 15.67 3.44
CA GLY A 22 9.86 15.06 2.18
C GLY A 22 9.01 13.88 1.75
N VAL A 23 9.67 12.91 1.08
CA VAL A 23 9.00 11.77 0.46
C VAL A 23 8.58 10.75 1.51
N LYS A 24 7.36 10.19 1.36
CA LYS A 24 6.90 9.05 2.15
C LYS A 24 7.37 7.77 1.55
N VAL A 25 7.92 6.92 2.38
CA VAL A 25 8.38 5.59 1.98
C VAL A 25 7.39 4.54 2.45
N PHE A 26 6.86 3.81 1.49
CA PHE A 26 5.96 2.67 1.67
C PHE A 26 6.77 1.38 1.52
N SER A 27 6.85 0.59 2.57
CA SER A 27 7.50 -0.73 2.55
C SER A 27 6.43 -1.81 2.34
N CYS A 28 6.29 -2.26 1.10
CA CYS A 28 5.43 -3.39 0.75
C CYS A 28 6.22 -4.68 1.03
N MET A 29 5.84 -5.38 2.09
CA MET A 29 6.65 -6.44 2.65
C MET A 29 6.05 -7.81 2.42
N GLU A 30 6.83 -8.70 1.79
CA GLU A 30 6.45 -10.10 1.62
C GLU A 30 6.58 -10.82 2.98
N VAL A 31 5.48 -10.86 3.72
CA VAL A 31 5.46 -11.40 5.09
C VAL A 31 5.49 -12.92 5.15
N ASN A 32 5.40 -13.61 4.00
CA ASN A 32 5.70 -15.02 3.95
C ASN A 32 7.20 -15.30 4.18
N ASP A 33 8.05 -14.32 3.88
CA ASP A 33 9.51 -14.46 3.93
C ASP A 33 10.13 -13.64 5.06
N ALA A 34 9.67 -12.40 5.31
CA ALA A 34 10.37 -11.43 6.12
C ALA A 34 9.56 -10.86 7.30
N ASN A 35 10.27 -10.52 8.38
CA ASN A 35 9.67 -9.94 9.59
C ASN A 35 9.48 -8.42 9.41
N PRO A 36 8.26 -7.88 9.61
CA PRO A 36 7.98 -6.46 9.46
C PRO A 36 8.77 -5.56 10.43
N LEU A 37 9.24 -6.08 11.56
CA LEU A 37 10.08 -5.34 12.50
C LEU A 37 11.40 -4.88 11.88
N ASN A 38 11.85 -5.48 10.78
CA ASN A 38 13.03 -5.03 10.06
C ASN A 38 12.93 -3.56 9.58
N ASN A 39 11.73 -3.00 9.43
CA ASN A 39 11.54 -1.58 9.12
C ASN A 39 11.98 -0.63 10.24
N LEU A 40 12.12 -1.11 11.48
CA LEU A 40 12.59 -0.30 12.61
C LEU A 40 14.08 0.02 12.55
N SER A 41 14.86 -0.78 11.86
CA SER A 41 16.34 -0.77 11.89
C SER A 41 16.95 0.34 11.04
N PHE A 42 16.13 1.11 10.30
CA PHE A 42 16.59 2.14 9.37
C PHE A 42 16.08 3.51 9.75
N THR A 43 17.00 4.42 10.09
CA THR A 43 16.67 5.79 10.51
C THR A 43 17.49 6.83 9.76
N LEU A 44 17.03 8.07 9.77
CA LEU A 44 17.75 9.23 9.28
C LEU A 44 18.72 9.74 10.35
N LYS A 45 19.96 10.01 9.98
CA LYS A 45 21.04 10.39 10.89
C LYS A 45 20.78 11.70 11.62
N SER A 46 20.21 12.68 10.93
CA SER A 46 20.04 14.04 11.48
C SER A 46 19.01 14.12 12.60
N ASN A 47 18.01 13.24 12.61
CA ASN A 47 16.85 13.38 13.51
C ASN A 47 16.35 12.05 14.12
N GLY A 48 16.95 10.91 13.76
CA GLY A 48 16.55 9.58 14.24
C GLY A 48 15.18 9.10 13.79
N LYS A 49 14.54 9.80 12.83
CA LYS A 49 13.23 9.40 12.30
C LYS A 49 13.37 8.16 11.41
N SER A 50 12.37 7.30 11.42
CA SER A 50 12.35 6.11 10.57
C SER A 50 12.40 6.47 9.09
N LEU A 51 13.17 5.73 8.29
CA LEU A 51 13.16 5.88 6.84
C LEU A 51 11.79 5.55 6.26
N VAL A 52 11.15 4.50 6.78
CA VAL A 52 9.83 4.00 6.34
C VAL A 52 8.72 4.72 7.10
N ASP A 53 7.67 5.14 6.39
CA ASP A 53 6.47 5.78 6.93
C ASP A 53 5.26 4.84 6.99
N CYS A 54 5.25 3.82 6.16
CA CYS A 54 4.11 2.93 6.00
C CYS A 54 4.59 1.51 5.74
N LEU A 55 4.09 0.56 6.52
CA LEU A 55 4.18 -0.87 6.23
C LEU A 55 2.94 -1.30 5.46
N ILE A 56 3.10 -1.96 4.34
CA ILE A 56 2.06 -2.72 3.65
C ILE A 56 2.32 -4.20 3.91
N ILE A 57 1.42 -4.85 4.65
CA ILE A 57 1.46 -6.31 4.86
C ILE A 57 1.04 -6.98 3.56
N PHE A 58 1.97 -7.58 2.84
CA PHE A 58 1.69 -8.22 1.57
C PHE A 58 1.75 -9.76 1.74
N SER A 59 0.62 -10.49 1.60
CA SER A 59 -0.70 -9.92 1.42
C SER A 59 -1.77 -10.87 1.98
N ALA A 60 -2.90 -10.30 2.33
CA ALA A 60 -4.14 -11.05 2.44
C ALA A 60 -4.74 -11.26 1.03
N ASN A 61 -5.67 -12.19 0.92
CA ASN A 61 -6.29 -12.56 -0.35
C ASN A 61 -7.80 -12.30 -0.35
N ILE A 62 -8.35 -12.15 -1.54
CA ILE A 62 -9.79 -12.05 -1.77
C ILE A 62 -10.30 -13.40 -2.26
N ASN A 63 -11.24 -13.97 -1.53
CA ASN A 63 -11.85 -15.25 -1.87
C ASN A 63 -13.40 -15.16 -1.91
N TYR A 64 -14.01 -16.09 -2.64
CA TYR A 64 -15.45 -16.24 -2.73
C TYR A 64 -15.90 -17.56 -2.10
N ASN A 65 -16.88 -17.47 -1.23
CA ASN A 65 -17.57 -18.65 -0.70
C ASN A 65 -18.86 -18.88 -1.48
N ALA A 66 -18.89 -19.93 -2.31
CA ALA A 66 -20.03 -20.26 -3.18
C ALA A 66 -21.27 -20.71 -2.40
N GLU A 67 -21.12 -21.25 -1.19
CA GLU A 67 -22.26 -21.70 -0.36
C GLU A 67 -23.03 -20.52 0.24
N THR A 68 -22.30 -19.47 0.62
CA THR A 68 -22.87 -18.27 1.26
C THR A 68 -23.06 -17.11 0.30
N GLY A 69 -22.48 -17.18 -0.89
CA GLY A 69 -22.44 -16.07 -1.87
C GLY A 69 -21.59 -14.87 -1.41
N ARG A 70 -20.71 -15.05 -0.44
CA ARG A 70 -19.91 -13.97 0.14
C ARG A 70 -18.51 -13.91 -0.47
N VAL A 71 -18.06 -12.70 -0.78
CA VAL A 71 -16.65 -12.36 -0.94
C VAL A 71 -16.08 -12.01 0.43
N TYR A 72 -14.91 -12.54 0.77
CA TYR A 72 -14.29 -12.34 2.08
C TYR A 72 -12.77 -12.20 1.98
N ILE A 73 -12.16 -11.65 3.06
CA ILE A 73 -10.71 -11.57 3.20
C ILE A 73 -10.20 -12.89 3.77
N PHE A 74 -9.30 -13.53 3.06
CA PHE A 74 -8.57 -14.71 3.50
C PHE A 74 -7.14 -14.33 3.88
N ASN A 75 -6.78 -14.56 5.13
CA ASN A 75 -5.41 -14.43 5.60
C ASN A 75 -4.74 -15.80 5.59
N ASN A 76 -3.59 -15.90 4.92
CA ASN A 76 -2.75 -17.08 5.11
C ASN A 76 -2.16 -17.10 6.54
N GLU A 77 -1.51 -18.20 6.90
CA GLU A 77 -0.96 -18.39 8.26
C GLU A 77 0.00 -17.29 8.68
N ASN A 78 0.80 -16.76 7.75
CA ASN A 78 1.78 -15.71 8.03
C ASN A 78 1.10 -14.37 8.32
N VAL A 79 0.15 -13.96 7.48
CA VAL A 79 -0.62 -12.74 7.71
C VAL A 79 -1.41 -12.84 9.02
N GLN A 80 -2.10 -13.97 9.23
CA GLN A 80 -2.91 -14.17 10.45
C GLN A 80 -2.05 -14.14 11.72
N ALA A 81 -0.87 -14.76 11.70
CA ALA A 81 0.05 -14.75 12.84
C ALA A 81 0.51 -13.33 13.22
N LEU A 82 0.77 -12.47 12.22
CA LEU A 82 1.12 -11.07 12.46
C LEU A 82 -0.06 -10.29 13.07
N LEU A 83 -1.27 -10.49 12.56
CA LEU A 83 -2.46 -9.83 13.04
C LEU A 83 -2.80 -10.27 14.47
N ASP A 84 -2.77 -11.56 14.76
CA ASP A 84 -3.06 -12.10 16.11
C ASP A 84 -2.03 -11.64 17.14
N LYS A 85 -0.78 -11.47 16.72
CA LYS A 85 0.33 -11.00 17.57
C LYS A 85 0.67 -9.53 17.30
N ARG A 86 -0.31 -8.70 16.95
CA ARG A 86 -0.09 -7.31 16.55
C ARG A 86 0.69 -6.48 17.57
N GLU A 87 0.51 -6.75 18.87
CA GLU A 87 1.24 -6.07 19.95
C GLU A 87 2.75 -6.29 19.85
N HIS A 88 3.16 -7.44 19.33
CA HIS A 88 4.57 -7.77 19.14
C HIS A 88 5.13 -7.29 17.79
N TYR A 89 4.39 -7.49 16.68
CA TYR A 89 4.93 -7.25 15.34
C TYR A 89 4.52 -5.91 14.72
N LEU A 90 3.34 -5.38 15.05
CA LEU A 90 2.78 -4.20 14.38
C LEU A 90 2.79 -2.96 15.27
N LYS A 91 2.45 -3.12 16.54
CA LYS A 91 2.44 -1.98 17.47
C LYS A 91 3.80 -1.26 17.59
N PRO A 92 4.97 -1.93 17.64
CA PRO A 92 6.24 -1.23 17.67
C PRO A 92 6.48 -0.31 16.47
N LEU A 93 5.95 -0.67 15.29
CA LEU A 93 5.99 0.18 14.09
C LEU A 93 5.05 1.39 14.24
N GLN A 94 3.83 1.16 14.73
CA GLN A 94 2.87 2.25 14.99
C GLN A 94 3.39 3.22 16.06
N ASP A 95 4.07 2.74 17.09
CA ASP A 95 4.69 3.56 18.14
C ASP A 95 5.83 4.46 17.57
N ARG A 96 6.41 4.09 16.43
CA ARG A 96 7.35 4.92 15.66
C ARG A 96 6.66 5.83 14.64
N GLY A 97 5.32 5.85 14.61
CA GLY A 97 4.51 6.67 13.72
C GLY A 97 4.24 6.05 12.34
N MET A 98 4.65 4.80 12.09
CA MET A 98 4.35 4.13 10.83
C MET A 98 2.87 3.77 10.73
N LYS A 99 2.32 3.88 9.52
CA LYS A 99 1.00 3.36 9.18
C LYS A 99 1.08 1.88 8.83
N ILE A 100 0.06 1.12 9.24
CA ILE A 100 -0.04 -0.31 8.95
C ILE A 100 -1.20 -0.54 7.99
N ILE A 101 -0.89 -0.99 6.81
CA ILE A 101 -1.82 -1.20 5.69
C ILE A 101 -1.89 -2.68 5.35
N LEU A 102 -3.08 -3.20 5.09
CA LEU A 102 -3.27 -4.57 4.62
C LEU A 102 -3.31 -4.59 3.10
N GLY A 103 -2.38 -5.31 2.49
CA GLY A 103 -2.40 -5.62 1.05
C GLY A 103 -3.50 -6.63 0.74
N LEU A 104 -4.28 -6.37 -0.31
CA LEU A 104 -5.32 -7.25 -0.83
C LEU A 104 -4.97 -7.68 -2.25
N LEU A 105 -4.97 -8.99 -2.49
CA LEU A 105 -4.54 -9.64 -3.71
C LEU A 105 -5.53 -10.73 -4.09
N GLY A 106 -5.63 -11.07 -5.39
CA GLY A 106 -6.38 -12.25 -5.84
C GLY A 106 -5.78 -13.56 -5.31
N ASN A 107 -6.52 -14.65 -5.42
CA ASN A 107 -6.12 -15.98 -4.92
C ASN A 107 -6.49 -17.12 -5.86
N HIS A 108 -6.32 -16.93 -7.16
CA HIS A 108 -6.76 -17.89 -8.19
C HIS A 108 -8.25 -18.26 -8.07
N ASP A 109 -9.01 -17.37 -7.44
CA ASP A 109 -10.45 -17.42 -7.26
C ASP A 109 -11.15 -16.54 -8.31
N ARG A 110 -12.45 -16.72 -8.52
CA ARG A 110 -13.25 -15.85 -9.42
C ARG A 110 -13.40 -14.43 -8.90
N SER A 111 -13.28 -14.24 -7.59
CA SER A 111 -13.32 -12.91 -6.97
C SER A 111 -11.98 -12.20 -7.03
N GLY A 112 -12.02 -10.89 -7.06
CA GLY A 112 -10.83 -10.05 -6.98
C GLY A 112 -11.18 -8.57 -6.88
N ILE A 113 -10.19 -7.73 -7.02
CA ILE A 113 -10.31 -6.27 -6.89
C ILE A 113 -11.26 -5.68 -7.94
N ALA A 114 -11.25 -6.22 -9.17
CA ALA A 114 -11.79 -5.54 -10.34
C ALA A 114 -13.11 -6.12 -10.88
N ASN A 115 -13.84 -6.93 -10.10
CA ASN A 115 -15.05 -7.57 -10.65
C ASN A 115 -16.25 -7.65 -9.71
N MET A 116 -16.23 -6.98 -8.57
CA MET A 116 -17.40 -6.96 -7.68
C MET A 116 -18.49 -6.06 -8.23
N ALA A 117 -19.72 -6.54 -8.29
CA ALA A 117 -20.89 -5.69 -8.50
C ALA A 117 -21.04 -4.71 -7.31
N LYS A 118 -21.80 -3.65 -7.47
CA LYS A 118 -21.93 -2.57 -6.46
C LYS A 118 -22.28 -3.11 -5.07
N GLU A 119 -23.29 -3.97 -5.00
CA GLU A 119 -23.77 -4.52 -3.72
C GLU A 119 -22.71 -5.43 -3.07
N THR A 120 -22.01 -6.21 -3.88
CA THR A 120 -20.90 -7.06 -3.42
C THR A 120 -19.73 -6.21 -2.92
N ALA A 121 -19.38 -5.14 -3.64
CA ALA A 121 -18.35 -4.19 -3.22
C ALA A 121 -18.72 -3.49 -1.89
N GLN A 122 -19.98 -3.14 -1.69
CA GLN A 122 -20.50 -2.58 -0.44
C GLN A 122 -20.39 -3.58 0.72
N ALA A 123 -20.78 -4.82 0.49
CA ALA A 123 -20.66 -5.88 1.51
C ALA A 123 -19.18 -6.17 1.84
N PHE A 124 -18.32 -6.24 0.84
CA PHE A 124 -16.89 -6.45 1.04
C PHE A 124 -16.22 -5.25 1.73
N ALA A 125 -16.68 -4.03 1.47
CA ALA A 125 -16.19 -2.84 2.19
C ALA A 125 -16.48 -2.92 3.71
N LEU A 126 -17.60 -3.50 4.12
CA LEU A 126 -17.88 -3.78 5.54
C LEU A 126 -16.93 -4.83 6.13
N GLU A 127 -16.58 -5.84 5.36
CA GLU A 127 -15.54 -6.82 5.74
C GLU A 127 -14.18 -6.14 5.94
N VAL A 128 -13.77 -5.26 5.01
CA VAL A 128 -12.54 -4.47 5.12
C VAL A 128 -12.57 -3.61 6.37
N LYS A 129 -13.71 -2.94 6.65
CA LYS A 129 -13.86 -2.13 7.85
C LYS A 129 -13.71 -2.95 9.12
N ALA A 130 -14.37 -4.11 9.20
CA ALA A 130 -14.28 -5.01 10.33
C ALA A 130 -12.83 -5.48 10.58
N MET A 131 -12.09 -5.78 9.51
CA MET A 131 -10.67 -6.15 9.58
C MET A 131 -9.81 -4.98 10.10
N CYS A 132 -10.00 -3.77 9.58
CA CYS A 132 -9.29 -2.58 10.05
C CYS A 132 -9.58 -2.27 11.52
N ASP A 133 -10.83 -2.40 11.95
CA ASP A 133 -11.22 -2.13 13.33
C ASP A 133 -10.66 -3.20 14.29
N ALA A 134 -10.76 -4.49 13.93
CA ALA A 134 -10.31 -5.60 14.77
C ALA A 134 -8.80 -5.58 15.03
N TYR A 135 -8.02 -5.23 14.02
CA TYR A 135 -6.56 -5.26 14.09
C TYR A 135 -5.90 -3.87 14.10
N GLN A 136 -6.69 -2.80 14.24
CA GLN A 136 -6.22 -1.41 14.30
C GLN A 136 -5.34 -1.05 13.10
N LEU A 137 -5.76 -1.48 11.90
CA LEU A 137 -5.09 -1.16 10.66
C LEU A 137 -5.43 0.26 10.20
N ASP A 138 -4.52 0.87 9.46
CA ASP A 138 -4.68 2.24 8.96
C ASP A 138 -5.27 2.31 7.55
N GLY A 139 -5.55 1.16 6.92
CA GLY A 139 -6.18 1.09 5.61
C GLY A 139 -5.82 -0.16 4.82
N ILE A 140 -6.04 -0.07 3.51
CA ILE A 140 -5.77 -1.15 2.56
C ILE A 140 -4.91 -0.68 1.39
N PHE A 141 -4.20 -1.63 0.81
CA PHE A 141 -3.50 -1.53 -0.46
C PHE A 141 -4.11 -2.54 -1.42
N ILE A 142 -4.45 -2.13 -2.64
CA ILE A 142 -5.06 -2.99 -3.64
C ILE A 142 -4.09 -3.29 -4.77
N ASP A 143 -4.03 -4.57 -5.15
CA ASP A 143 -3.25 -5.10 -6.25
C ASP A 143 -4.10 -6.07 -7.09
N ASP A 144 -4.31 -5.77 -8.38
CA ASP A 144 -5.14 -6.58 -9.27
C ASP A 144 -4.32 -7.66 -9.97
N GLU A 145 -3.88 -8.64 -9.20
CA GLU A 145 -3.17 -9.81 -9.70
C GLU A 145 -3.80 -11.13 -9.20
N TYR A 146 -3.50 -12.21 -9.85
CA TYR A 146 -3.80 -13.60 -9.48
C TYR A 146 -5.30 -13.94 -9.32
N SER A 147 -6.22 -13.13 -9.84
CA SER A 147 -7.64 -13.49 -9.89
C SER A 147 -7.98 -14.23 -11.18
N ASN A 148 -8.77 -15.32 -11.09
CA ASN A 148 -9.28 -16.07 -12.22
C ASN A 148 -10.67 -15.55 -12.60
N TYR A 149 -10.72 -14.32 -13.09
CA TYR A 149 -11.97 -13.66 -13.46
C TYR A 149 -12.77 -14.41 -14.51
N GLU A 150 -14.05 -14.61 -14.24
CA GLU A 150 -15.00 -15.15 -15.22
C GLU A 150 -15.18 -14.17 -16.39
N ARG A 151 -15.24 -14.70 -17.60
CA ARG A 151 -15.46 -13.93 -18.83
C ARG A 151 -16.82 -14.22 -19.46
N GLU A 152 -17.40 -15.36 -19.11
CA GLU A 152 -18.71 -15.85 -19.56
C GLU A 152 -19.42 -16.45 -18.35
N ASN A 153 -20.75 -16.50 -18.40
CA ASN A 153 -21.59 -17.06 -17.32
C ASN A 153 -21.26 -16.47 -15.96
N ILE A 154 -21.17 -15.14 -15.90
CA ILE A 154 -20.74 -14.40 -14.70
C ILE A 154 -21.60 -14.78 -13.51
N THR A 155 -20.98 -15.22 -12.43
CA THR A 155 -21.66 -15.55 -11.18
C THR A 155 -22.41 -14.32 -10.64
N PRO A 156 -23.64 -14.46 -10.13
CA PRO A 156 -24.39 -13.36 -9.52
C PRO A 156 -23.56 -12.66 -8.42
N GLY A 157 -23.61 -11.34 -8.41
CA GLY A 157 -22.79 -10.50 -7.51
C GLY A 157 -21.45 -10.07 -8.10
N PHE A 158 -21.08 -10.58 -9.29
CA PHE A 158 -19.91 -10.15 -10.02
C PHE A 158 -20.27 -9.48 -11.35
N VAL A 159 -19.30 -8.79 -11.92
CA VAL A 159 -19.35 -8.16 -13.24
C VAL A 159 -18.09 -8.55 -14.02
N LEU A 160 -18.05 -8.24 -15.30
CA LEU A 160 -16.81 -8.34 -16.08
C LEU A 160 -15.72 -7.48 -15.45
N PRO A 161 -14.50 -8.01 -15.35
CA PRO A 161 -13.41 -7.29 -14.67
C PRO A 161 -13.06 -6.00 -15.41
N SER A 162 -13.05 -4.90 -14.66
CA SER A 162 -12.82 -3.56 -15.20
C SER A 162 -12.24 -2.59 -14.16
N SER A 163 -11.66 -1.47 -14.62
CA SER A 163 -11.22 -0.39 -13.75
C SER A 163 -12.40 0.32 -13.05
N GLU A 164 -13.60 0.30 -13.66
CA GLU A 164 -14.82 0.83 -13.03
C GLU A 164 -15.22 0.00 -11.81
N ALA A 165 -15.14 -1.33 -11.89
CA ALA A 165 -15.42 -2.20 -10.75
C ALA A 165 -14.36 -2.04 -9.64
N ALA A 166 -13.08 -1.92 -10.00
CA ALA A 166 -12.01 -1.62 -9.04
C ALA A 166 -12.21 -0.25 -8.36
N ALA A 167 -12.57 0.77 -9.13
CA ALA A 167 -12.89 2.10 -8.60
C ALA A 167 -14.10 2.06 -7.66
N ARG A 168 -15.15 1.30 -8.01
CA ARG A 168 -16.32 1.09 -7.15
C ARG A 168 -15.93 0.52 -5.80
N LEU A 169 -15.09 -0.51 -5.77
CA LEU A 169 -14.61 -1.09 -4.52
C LEU A 169 -13.88 -0.06 -3.66
N CYS A 170 -12.92 0.67 -4.22
CA CYS A 170 -12.16 1.72 -3.50
C CYS A 170 -13.08 2.81 -2.95
N TYR A 171 -14.05 3.25 -3.75
CA TYR A 171 -15.04 4.24 -3.36
C TYR A 171 -15.90 3.77 -2.17
N GLU A 172 -16.44 2.55 -2.23
CA GLU A 172 -17.27 2.01 -1.14
C GLU A 172 -16.46 1.82 0.15
N VAL A 173 -15.20 1.37 0.06
CA VAL A 173 -14.29 1.29 1.21
C VAL A 173 -14.05 2.67 1.81
N LYS A 174 -13.70 3.66 0.97
CA LYS A 174 -13.40 5.03 1.45
C LYS A 174 -14.61 5.71 2.06
N LYS A 175 -15.79 5.45 1.50
CA LYS A 175 -17.06 6.03 1.96
C LYS A 175 -17.40 5.66 3.40
N ILE A 176 -17.19 4.39 3.79
CA ILE A 176 -17.57 3.91 5.13
C ILE A 176 -16.46 4.07 6.18
N GLN A 177 -15.23 4.33 5.75
CA GLN A 177 -14.09 4.58 6.64
C GLN A 177 -13.18 5.70 6.07
N PRO A 178 -13.66 6.95 6.09
CA PRO A 178 -13.01 8.07 5.38
C PRO A 178 -11.64 8.44 5.96
N ASP A 179 -11.33 8.05 7.18
CA ASP A 179 -10.07 8.26 7.89
C ASP A 179 -9.00 7.19 7.56
N LYS A 180 -9.40 6.06 6.97
CA LYS A 180 -8.47 5.00 6.55
C LYS A 180 -7.93 5.24 5.15
N TRP A 181 -6.68 4.83 4.91
CA TRP A 181 -6.07 4.96 3.60
C TRP A 181 -6.53 3.88 2.63
N VAL A 182 -6.79 4.29 1.41
CA VAL A 182 -6.93 3.43 0.24
C VAL A 182 -5.74 3.72 -0.67
N ILE A 183 -4.89 2.73 -0.86
CA ILE A 183 -3.67 2.84 -1.67
C ILE A 183 -3.82 1.94 -2.88
N ALA A 184 -3.62 2.49 -4.07
CA ALA A 184 -3.65 1.72 -5.32
C ALA A 184 -2.24 1.42 -5.81
N TYR A 185 -1.95 0.14 -6.07
CA TYR A 185 -0.84 -0.25 -6.92
C TYR A 185 -1.26 -0.03 -8.37
N ALA A 186 -0.57 0.89 -9.05
CA ALA A 186 -0.93 1.25 -10.42
C ALA A 186 -0.44 0.16 -11.39
N TYR A 187 -1.21 -0.92 -11.46
CA TYR A 187 -0.95 -2.10 -12.27
C TYR A 187 -2.27 -2.72 -12.76
N ALA A 188 -2.27 -3.39 -13.89
CA ALA A 188 -3.44 -4.04 -14.48
C ALA A 188 -4.70 -3.12 -14.45
N ARG A 189 -5.83 -3.55 -13.87
CA ARG A 189 -7.07 -2.77 -13.81
C ARG A 189 -7.08 -1.71 -12.70
N THR A 190 -6.08 -1.71 -11.85
CA THR A 190 -5.85 -0.66 -10.85
C THR A 190 -4.82 0.38 -11.30
N TYR A 191 -4.31 0.29 -12.56
CA TYR A 191 -3.41 1.30 -13.13
C TYR A 191 -4.06 2.69 -13.20
N GLY A 192 -5.39 2.75 -13.44
CA GLY A 192 -6.15 3.98 -13.45
C GLY A 192 -7.57 3.71 -13.00
N LEU A 193 -8.10 4.59 -12.14
CA LEU A 193 -9.43 4.43 -11.58
C LEU A 193 -10.32 5.61 -11.99
N PRO A 194 -11.42 5.36 -12.71
CA PRO A 194 -12.37 6.41 -13.11
C PRO A 194 -13.16 6.96 -11.92
N ALA A 195 -13.85 8.06 -12.14
CA ALA A 195 -14.79 8.64 -11.19
C ALA A 195 -15.95 7.67 -10.90
N VAL A 196 -16.45 7.69 -9.67
CA VAL A 196 -17.57 6.88 -9.19
C VAL A 196 -18.64 7.81 -8.64
N ASP A 197 -19.87 7.70 -9.14
CA ASP A 197 -21.01 8.52 -8.71
C ASP A 197 -20.68 10.04 -8.70
N GLY A 198 -19.88 10.50 -9.67
CA GLY A 198 -19.43 11.89 -9.81
C GLY A 198 -18.26 12.28 -8.88
N VAL A 199 -17.72 11.38 -8.08
CA VAL A 199 -16.55 11.58 -7.21
C VAL A 199 -15.29 11.13 -7.93
N GLN A 200 -14.30 12.00 -8.04
CA GLN A 200 -13.01 11.69 -8.70
C GLN A 200 -12.18 10.70 -7.87
N SER A 201 -11.35 9.89 -8.53
CA SER A 201 -10.55 8.87 -7.84
C SER A 201 -9.57 9.46 -6.82
N GLY A 202 -9.02 10.64 -7.06
CA GLY A 202 -8.18 11.34 -6.10
C GLY A 202 -8.89 11.77 -4.80
N ASP A 203 -10.22 11.63 -4.71
CA ASP A 203 -10.99 11.87 -3.50
C ASP A 203 -11.24 10.60 -2.68
N PHE A 204 -11.13 9.40 -3.29
CA PHE A 204 -11.33 8.11 -2.62
C PHE A 204 -10.11 7.17 -2.64
N VAL A 205 -9.06 7.53 -3.38
CA VAL A 205 -7.74 6.90 -3.30
C VAL A 205 -6.77 7.90 -2.70
N ASP A 206 -6.12 7.54 -1.60
CA ASP A 206 -5.18 8.44 -0.90
C ASP A 206 -3.80 8.47 -1.56
N TYR A 207 -3.33 7.34 -2.07
CA TYR A 207 -2.04 7.22 -2.76
C TYR A 207 -2.16 6.28 -3.96
N ALA A 208 -1.46 6.62 -5.04
CA ALA A 208 -1.24 5.73 -6.17
C ALA A 208 0.27 5.50 -6.34
N LEU A 209 0.68 4.25 -6.30
CA LEU A 209 2.08 3.84 -6.36
C LEU A 209 2.30 3.09 -7.67
N HIS A 210 3.16 3.65 -8.54
CA HIS A 210 3.49 3.04 -9.81
C HIS A 210 4.21 1.69 -9.59
N ASP A 211 4.09 0.78 -10.53
CA ASP A 211 4.84 -0.46 -10.52
C ASP A 211 6.35 -0.21 -10.68
N TYR A 212 7.16 -1.27 -10.63
CA TYR A 212 8.59 -1.22 -10.87
C TYR A 212 8.98 -1.57 -12.32
N GLY A 213 7.98 -1.70 -13.20
CA GLY A 213 8.17 -1.98 -14.62
C GLY A 213 8.36 -0.74 -15.49
N GLY A 214 8.00 0.44 -14.98
CA GLY A 214 8.07 1.70 -15.68
C GLY A 214 7.95 2.90 -14.77
N SER A 215 7.93 4.09 -15.35
CA SER A 215 7.71 5.33 -14.61
C SER A 215 6.92 6.32 -15.46
N SER A 216 5.80 6.79 -14.95
CA SER A 216 4.96 7.79 -15.59
C SER A 216 4.17 8.58 -14.55
N ASP A 217 3.80 9.82 -14.93
CA ASP A 217 2.84 10.59 -14.16
C ASP A 217 1.47 9.89 -14.12
N LEU A 218 0.84 9.88 -12.97
CA LEU A 218 -0.44 9.20 -12.74
C LEU A 218 -1.64 10.16 -12.70
N SER A 219 -1.47 11.43 -13.07
CA SER A 219 -2.51 12.47 -12.98
C SER A 219 -3.76 12.16 -13.83
N GLU A 220 -3.56 11.57 -15.02
CA GLU A 220 -4.67 11.14 -15.87
C GLU A 220 -5.31 9.83 -15.37
N ALA A 221 -4.51 8.95 -14.79
CA ALA A 221 -4.95 7.67 -14.26
C ALA A 221 -5.76 7.81 -12.96
N PHE A 222 -5.43 8.85 -12.15
CA PHE A 222 -6.11 9.15 -10.89
C PHE A 222 -6.53 10.62 -10.84
N PRO A 223 -7.59 11.00 -11.59
CA PRO A 223 -8.05 12.39 -11.63
C PRO A 223 -8.33 12.98 -10.23
N GLY A 224 -7.81 14.18 -10.00
CA GLY A 224 -7.96 14.89 -8.74
C GLY A 224 -6.93 14.56 -7.66
N MET A 225 -6.06 13.56 -7.88
CA MET A 225 -5.00 13.22 -6.93
C MET A 225 -3.86 14.25 -6.97
N PRO A 226 -3.43 14.79 -5.81
CA PRO A 226 -2.23 15.62 -5.75
C PRO A 226 -0.98 14.83 -6.16
N ARG A 227 -0.07 15.48 -6.89
CA ARG A 227 1.20 14.86 -7.30
C ARG A 227 2.01 14.32 -6.11
N ALA A 228 1.94 14.99 -4.97
CA ALA A 228 2.59 14.54 -3.73
C ALA A 228 2.13 13.14 -3.26
N ASN A 229 0.97 12.70 -3.68
CA ASN A 229 0.40 11.40 -3.31
C ASN A 229 0.66 10.31 -4.37
N MET A 230 1.44 10.63 -5.40
CA MET A 230 1.84 9.71 -6.46
C MET A 230 3.26 9.21 -6.24
N GLY A 231 3.46 7.89 -6.31
CA GLY A 231 4.76 7.26 -6.44
C GLY A 231 5.04 7.04 -7.92
N LEU A 232 6.01 7.78 -8.47
CA LEU A 232 6.32 7.73 -9.90
C LEU A 232 6.95 6.41 -10.34
N PHE A 233 7.65 5.75 -9.43
CA PHE A 233 8.35 4.48 -9.64
C PHE A 233 8.49 3.76 -8.31
N SER A 234 8.39 2.43 -8.31
CA SER A 234 8.67 1.59 -7.15
C SER A 234 9.94 0.77 -7.33
N GLN A 235 10.66 0.50 -6.26
CA GLN A 235 11.86 -0.33 -6.28
C GLN A 235 11.54 -1.75 -5.79
N GLU A 236 12.06 -2.74 -6.50
CA GLU A 236 11.86 -4.15 -6.19
C GLU A 236 13.19 -4.73 -5.65
N PHE A 237 13.22 -5.06 -4.36
CA PHE A 237 14.44 -5.41 -3.61
C PHE A 237 14.89 -6.87 -3.78
N THR A 238 14.17 -7.68 -4.53
CA THR A 238 14.65 -9.04 -4.87
C THR A 238 15.76 -9.03 -5.92
N GLY A 239 16.17 -7.85 -6.41
CA GLY A 239 17.28 -7.67 -7.35
C GLY A 239 16.85 -7.31 -8.78
N ARG A 240 15.59 -6.86 -8.96
CA ARG A 240 15.05 -6.59 -10.31
C ARG A 240 15.05 -5.11 -10.69
N SER A 241 14.73 -4.20 -9.75
CA SER A 241 14.52 -2.80 -10.08
C SER A 241 15.03 -1.87 -8.99
N PHE A 242 16.12 -1.17 -9.28
CA PHE A 242 16.71 -0.16 -8.40
C PHE A 242 16.83 1.17 -9.12
N ALA A 243 16.47 2.26 -8.44
CA ALA A 243 16.57 3.59 -8.99
C ALA A 243 17.92 4.25 -8.66
N PRO A 244 18.53 4.98 -9.63
CA PRO A 244 19.68 5.82 -9.35
C PRO A 244 19.27 7.03 -8.49
N GLU A 245 20.20 7.52 -7.68
CA GLU A 245 19.97 8.66 -6.77
C GLU A 245 19.48 9.92 -7.53
N SER A 246 20.02 10.18 -8.70
CA SER A 246 19.63 11.31 -9.56
C SER A 246 18.15 11.26 -9.94
N PHE A 247 17.62 10.07 -10.26
CA PHE A 247 16.21 9.88 -10.57
C PHE A 247 15.33 10.13 -9.35
N LEU A 248 15.70 9.57 -8.19
CA LEU A 248 14.96 9.77 -6.94
C LEU A 248 14.94 11.24 -6.52
N LYS A 249 16.06 11.95 -6.69
CA LYS A 249 16.17 13.39 -6.42
C LYS A 249 15.29 14.20 -7.37
N LYS A 250 15.29 13.86 -8.66
CA LYS A 250 14.43 14.51 -9.65
C LYS A 250 12.95 14.28 -9.32
N MET A 251 12.56 13.06 -8.97
CA MET A 251 11.21 12.71 -8.57
C MET A 251 10.71 13.60 -7.41
N ARG A 252 11.51 13.73 -6.34
CA ARG A 252 11.21 14.64 -5.22
C ARG A 252 11.08 16.10 -5.71
N THR A 253 12.01 16.56 -6.52
CA THR A 253 12.03 17.96 -7.03
C THR A 253 10.83 18.27 -7.90
N ASP A 254 10.36 17.29 -8.67
CA ASP A 254 9.16 17.40 -9.51
C ASP A 254 7.84 17.32 -8.69
N GLY A 255 7.94 17.09 -7.38
CA GLY A 255 6.80 17.09 -6.45
C GLY A 255 6.12 15.74 -6.24
N TYR A 256 6.73 14.65 -6.68
CA TYR A 256 6.28 13.29 -6.35
C TYR A 256 6.84 12.90 -4.99
N LEU A 257 5.97 12.87 -3.97
CA LEU A 257 6.38 12.71 -2.58
C LEU A 257 5.94 11.37 -1.98
N SER A 258 5.77 10.36 -2.81
CA SER A 258 5.47 8.98 -2.39
C SER A 258 6.37 8.01 -3.14
N HIS A 259 6.88 7.00 -2.44
CA HIS A 259 7.79 6.02 -3.03
C HIS A 259 7.63 4.66 -2.35
N MET A 260 7.49 3.59 -3.13
CA MET A 260 7.35 2.25 -2.60
C MET A 260 8.63 1.43 -2.82
N ILE A 261 8.99 0.65 -1.81
CA ILE A 261 9.92 -0.46 -1.90
C ILE A 261 9.19 -1.76 -1.67
N PHE A 262 9.53 -2.80 -2.42
CA PHE A 262 8.97 -4.14 -2.28
C PHE A 262 10.03 -5.13 -1.83
N ALA A 263 9.65 -6.02 -0.91
CA ALA A 263 10.42 -7.16 -0.43
C ALA A 263 11.75 -6.80 0.25
N LEU A 264 11.73 -5.77 1.13
CA LEU A 264 12.84 -5.55 2.07
C LEU A 264 13.05 -6.80 2.93
N ASP A 265 14.23 -7.38 2.85
CA ASP A 265 14.59 -8.57 3.62
C ASP A 265 16.10 -8.60 3.92
N PRO A 266 16.50 -8.37 5.20
CA PRO A 266 17.90 -8.39 5.62
C PRO A 266 18.60 -9.76 5.53
N TYR A 267 17.85 -10.82 5.27
CA TYR A 267 18.41 -12.18 5.13
C TYR A 267 18.64 -12.59 3.67
N ARG A 268 18.28 -11.74 2.70
CA ARG A 268 18.60 -11.97 1.28
C ARG A 268 20.07 -11.70 0.98
N ASN A 269 20.62 -12.43 0.02
CA ASN A 269 22.03 -12.33 -0.36
C ASN A 269 22.44 -10.94 -0.89
N ASN A 270 21.48 -10.18 -1.43
CA ASN A 270 21.72 -8.83 -1.94
C ASN A 270 21.47 -7.72 -0.91
N PHE A 271 21.23 -8.04 0.35
CA PHE A 271 20.90 -7.03 1.37
C PHE A 271 22.04 -6.04 1.58
N ASP A 272 23.25 -6.54 1.91
CA ASP A 272 24.41 -5.69 2.25
C ASP A 272 24.96 -4.92 1.04
N THR A 273 24.58 -5.29 -0.18
CA THR A 273 24.98 -4.64 -1.43
C THR A 273 23.86 -3.75 -1.98
N ASP A 274 22.82 -4.35 -2.56
CA ASP A 274 21.85 -3.65 -3.37
C ASP A 274 20.79 -2.95 -2.52
N GLN A 275 20.20 -3.65 -1.55
CA GLN A 275 19.12 -3.08 -0.72
C GLN A 275 19.65 -1.93 0.15
N MET A 276 20.77 -2.12 0.84
CA MET A 276 21.41 -1.06 1.61
C MET A 276 21.81 0.14 0.76
N THR A 277 22.37 -0.10 -0.43
CA THR A 277 22.72 0.97 -1.38
C THR A 277 21.48 1.74 -1.83
N ALA A 278 20.38 1.06 -2.13
CA ALA A 278 19.12 1.70 -2.51
C ALA A 278 18.55 2.57 -1.38
N MET A 279 18.53 2.06 -0.15
CA MET A 279 18.04 2.81 1.01
C MET A 279 18.93 4.01 1.36
N GLN A 280 20.25 3.90 1.22
CA GLN A 280 21.18 5.02 1.35
C GLN A 280 20.92 6.11 0.29
N ARG A 281 20.69 5.70 -0.97
CA ARG A 281 20.30 6.65 -2.05
C ARG A 281 19.00 7.35 -1.73
N MET A 282 18.02 6.63 -1.19
CA MET A 282 16.74 7.21 -0.76
C MET A 282 16.94 8.24 0.35
N ALA A 283 17.75 7.95 1.38
CA ALA A 283 18.04 8.89 2.46
C ALA A 283 18.64 10.20 1.91
N ARG A 284 19.63 10.10 1.03
CA ARG A 284 20.25 11.28 0.40
C ARG A 284 19.29 12.02 -0.56
N ALA A 285 18.61 11.28 -1.42
CA ALA A 285 17.77 11.89 -2.44
C ALA A 285 16.49 12.52 -1.87
N PHE A 286 15.86 11.90 -0.88
CA PHE A 286 14.57 12.32 -0.36
C PHE A 286 14.66 13.30 0.80
N TYR A 287 15.76 13.23 1.58
CA TYR A 287 15.87 13.99 2.83
C TYR A 287 17.12 14.84 2.94
N ASP A 288 18.02 14.79 1.95
CA ASP A 288 19.37 15.38 2.02
C ASP A 288 20.11 14.92 3.30
N ASP A 289 19.98 13.64 3.67
CA ASP A 289 20.43 13.05 4.93
C ASP A 289 21.18 11.72 4.68
N GLU A 290 21.75 11.14 5.71
CA GLU A 290 22.39 9.84 5.70
C GLU A 290 21.51 8.78 6.37
N LEU A 291 21.57 7.55 5.86
CA LEU A 291 20.93 6.40 6.49
C LEU A 291 21.76 5.88 7.65
N VAL A 292 21.12 5.60 8.77
CA VAL A 292 21.65 4.80 9.86
C VAL A 292 20.95 3.46 9.90
N PHE A 293 21.72 2.39 9.82
CA PHE A 293 21.27 1.02 10.09
C PHE A 293 21.81 0.62 11.46
N ASP A 294 20.96 0.24 12.39
CA ASP A 294 21.33 -0.10 13.77
C ASP A 294 21.98 -1.50 13.93
N GLY A 295 22.06 -2.26 12.84
CA GLY A 295 22.64 -3.59 12.81
C GLY A 295 21.70 -4.71 13.26
N ILE A 296 20.46 -4.37 13.67
CA ILE A 296 19.50 -5.37 14.13
C ILE A 296 18.79 -5.97 12.93
N LYS A 297 18.77 -7.29 12.84
CA LYS A 297 18.01 -8.06 11.85
C LYS A 297 17.02 -8.96 12.61
N TYR A 298 15.75 -8.78 12.31
CA TYR A 298 14.66 -9.56 12.89
C TYR A 298 14.35 -10.76 11.99
N PRO A 299 14.62 -12.00 12.45
CA PRO A 299 14.25 -13.18 11.67
C PRO A 299 12.73 -13.36 11.65
N LYS A 300 12.23 -14.08 10.66
CA LYS A 300 10.87 -14.59 10.70
C LYS A 300 10.77 -15.67 11.76
N ASP A 301 10.06 -15.40 12.85
CA ASP A 301 10.00 -16.25 14.06
C ASP A 301 8.58 -16.75 14.39
N TRP A 302 7.65 -16.64 13.45
CA TRP A 302 6.33 -17.28 13.52
C TRP A 302 6.22 -18.42 12.51
N LYS A 303 5.30 -19.34 12.80
CA LYS A 303 4.96 -20.49 11.93
C LYS A 303 3.54 -20.32 11.45
#